data_ace5196d9e2271d1b6e178788e32ccfd
#
_entry.id   ace5196d9e2271d1b6e178788e32ccfd
#
_cell.length_a   1.000
_cell.length_b   1.000
_cell.length_c   1.000
_cell.angle_alpha   90.00
_cell.angle_beta   90.00
_cell.angle_gamma   90.00
#
_symmetry.space_group_name_H-M   'P 1'
#
loop_
_entity.id
_entity.type
_entity.pdbx_description
1 polymer ?
#
loop_
_entity_poly.entity_id
_entity_poly.type
_entity_poly.pdbx_seq_one_letter_code
_entity_poly.pdbx_strand_id
1 'polypeptide(L)'
;MYERKLSVFLWLLIFFKKMGFYVYSTDEKVITLKVINIDEDTMKDNPTLKAVIKDIETQWGKGAVMFMGDSPHEKVDTISSGSIALDEALGVGGLPVGRIVEIYGPEASGKTTLTLHAIADCQRKGGVAAFIDAEHALDPIYAKNLGVDIDALLVSQPDTGEQALEIIDTLVASGAIDLVVVDSVAALTPKAEIDGEMGDMHIGLQARLMSQALRKLTGNIKRSNALVIFINQLRMKIGVMFGSPETTTGGNALKFYSTVRLDIRARKVITRGDEVVGKE
;
A
#
# COMPACT_ATOMS: atom_id res chain seq x y z
N MET A 1 -36.04 23.21 -25.25
CA MET A 1 -35.29 23.10 -26.53
C MET A 1 -33.75 23.17 -26.34
N TYR A 2 -33.27 23.63 -25.20
CA TYR A 2 -31.84 23.72 -24.85
C TYR A 2 -31.24 22.38 -24.35
N GLU A 3 -32.00 21.58 -23.61
CA GLU A 3 -31.48 20.32 -23.02
C GLU A 3 -31.23 19.20 -24.04
N ARG A 4 -31.93 19.17 -25.17
CA ARG A 4 -31.66 18.18 -26.22
C ARG A 4 -30.36 18.45 -27.02
N LYS A 5 -29.91 19.70 -27.08
CA LYS A 5 -28.65 20.04 -27.75
C LYS A 5 -27.41 19.67 -26.90
N LEU A 6 -27.52 19.74 -25.56
CA LEU A 6 -26.41 19.35 -24.67
C LEU A 6 -26.16 17.85 -24.70
N SER A 7 -27.20 17.01 -24.77
CA SER A 7 -27.06 15.56 -24.76
C SER A 7 -26.42 15.03 -26.06
N VAL A 8 -26.74 15.62 -27.20
CA VAL A 8 -26.13 15.27 -28.49
C VAL A 8 -24.67 15.71 -28.54
N PHE A 9 -24.33 16.86 -27.93
CA PHE A 9 -22.97 17.37 -27.87
C PHE A 9 -22.08 16.51 -26.95
N LEU A 10 -22.61 16.05 -25.81
CA LEU A 10 -21.90 15.12 -24.92
C LEU A 10 -21.69 13.75 -25.59
N TRP A 11 -22.67 13.26 -26.35
CA TRP A 11 -22.57 11.99 -27.07
C TRP A 11 -21.55 12.04 -28.21
N LEU A 12 -21.52 13.14 -28.94
CA LEU A 12 -20.50 13.42 -29.96
C LEU A 12 -19.08 13.53 -29.34
N LEU A 13 -18.94 14.19 -28.20
CA LEU A 13 -17.65 14.29 -27.47
C LEU A 13 -17.13 12.89 -27.02
N ILE A 14 -18.02 12.01 -26.55
CA ILE A 14 -17.66 10.64 -26.16
C ILE A 14 -17.32 9.79 -27.39
N PHE A 15 -18.06 9.96 -28.49
CA PHE A 15 -17.83 9.22 -29.74
C PHE A 15 -16.51 9.65 -30.41
N PHE A 16 -16.22 10.95 -30.47
CA PHE A 16 -14.97 11.46 -31.02
C PHE A 16 -13.76 11.20 -30.14
N LYS A 17 -13.92 11.13 -28.80
CA LYS A 17 -12.86 10.71 -27.86
C LYS A 17 -12.41 9.26 -28.13
N LYS A 18 -13.33 8.37 -28.54
CA LYS A 18 -13.04 7.00 -28.93
C LYS A 18 -12.33 6.88 -30.30
N MET A 19 -12.38 7.92 -31.11
CA MET A 19 -11.72 8.00 -32.43
C MET A 19 -10.50 8.93 -32.44
N GLY A 20 -10.02 9.41 -31.27
CA GLY A 20 -8.82 10.26 -31.19
C GLY A 20 -9.01 11.72 -31.63
N PHE A 21 -10.24 12.22 -31.70
CA PHE A 21 -10.53 13.60 -32.07
C PHE A 21 -11.01 14.41 -30.86
N TYR A 22 -10.43 15.57 -30.63
CA TYR A 22 -10.93 16.55 -29.66
C TYR A 22 -11.52 17.74 -30.41
N VAL A 23 -12.81 18.01 -30.16
CA VAL A 23 -13.50 19.18 -30.70
C VAL A 23 -13.68 20.20 -29.57
N TYR A 24 -13.06 21.36 -29.70
CA TYR A 24 -13.32 22.51 -28.83
C TYR A 24 -14.15 23.53 -29.64
N SER A 25 -15.26 23.99 -29.06
CA SER A 25 -16.04 25.10 -29.61
C SER A 25 -15.97 26.25 -28.60
N THR A 26 -15.37 27.36 -29.02
CA THR A 26 -15.57 28.65 -28.40
C THR A 26 -16.11 29.57 -29.49
N ASP A 27 -17.29 30.11 -29.24
CA ASP A 27 -17.99 31.11 -30.04
C ASP A 27 -17.77 31.09 -31.58
N GLU A 28 -18.70 30.46 -32.29
CA GLU A 28 -18.96 30.51 -33.73
C GLU A 28 -17.83 30.09 -34.70
N LYS A 29 -16.71 29.60 -34.30
CA LYS A 29 -15.74 28.98 -35.20
C LYS A 29 -15.42 27.53 -34.78
N VAL A 30 -15.78 26.59 -35.67
CA VAL A 30 -15.37 25.19 -35.50
C VAL A 30 -13.87 25.09 -35.84
N ILE A 31 -13.03 24.95 -34.83
CA ILE A 31 -11.61 24.65 -35.05
C ILE A 31 -11.48 23.12 -35.03
N THR A 32 -11.29 22.54 -36.21
CA THR A 32 -10.94 21.13 -36.36
C THR A 32 -9.45 20.98 -36.00
N LEU A 33 -9.15 20.56 -34.77
CA LEU A 33 -7.80 20.13 -34.42
C LEU A 33 -7.59 18.74 -35.01
N LYS A 34 -6.80 18.66 -36.07
CA LYS A 34 -6.29 17.39 -36.58
C LYS A 34 -5.32 16.86 -35.53
N VAL A 35 -5.73 15.87 -34.74
CA VAL A 35 -4.78 15.12 -33.93
C VAL A 35 -3.85 14.44 -34.94
N ILE A 36 -2.62 14.86 -34.96
CA ILE A 36 -1.57 14.11 -35.64
C ILE A 36 -1.45 12.84 -34.75
N ASN A 37 -2.01 11.73 -35.21
CA ASN A 37 -1.60 10.44 -34.70
C ASN A 37 -0.11 10.35 -35.03
N ILE A 38 0.72 10.62 -34.03
CA ILE A 38 2.10 10.21 -34.10
C ILE A 38 2.00 8.69 -33.95
N ASP A 39 2.18 7.97 -35.06
CA ASP A 39 2.24 6.52 -35.05
C ASP A 39 3.22 6.10 -33.95
N GLU A 40 2.78 5.26 -33.01
CA GLU A 40 3.64 4.71 -31.95
C GLU A 40 4.93 4.13 -32.56
N ASP A 41 4.84 3.52 -33.73
CA ASP A 41 5.98 2.99 -34.48
C ASP A 41 6.95 4.11 -34.91
N THR A 42 6.47 5.32 -35.28
CA THR A 42 7.34 6.43 -35.68
C THR A 42 8.19 6.97 -34.52
N MET A 43 7.68 6.96 -33.28
CA MET A 43 8.48 7.35 -32.12
C MET A 43 9.50 6.28 -31.73
N LYS A 44 9.12 5.00 -31.75
CA LYS A 44 10.01 3.88 -31.47
C LYS A 44 11.13 3.75 -32.50
N ASP A 45 10.88 4.20 -33.72
CA ASP A 45 11.85 4.16 -34.83
C ASP A 45 12.77 5.36 -34.93
N ASN A 46 12.61 6.36 -34.05
CA ASN A 46 13.48 7.54 -34.04
C ASN A 46 14.96 7.12 -33.75
N PRO A 47 15.89 7.33 -34.72
CA PRO A 47 17.27 6.87 -34.61
C PRO A 47 18.04 7.56 -33.48
N THR A 48 17.73 8.83 -33.20
CA THR A 48 18.33 9.59 -32.10
C THR A 48 17.91 9.02 -30.76
N LEU A 49 16.63 8.68 -30.60
CA LEU A 49 16.12 8.08 -29.36
C LEU A 49 16.69 6.69 -29.13
N LYS A 50 16.80 5.88 -30.19
CA LYS A 50 17.45 4.55 -30.11
C LYS A 50 18.92 4.65 -29.67
N ALA A 51 19.65 5.64 -30.18
CA ALA A 51 21.05 5.88 -29.78
C ALA A 51 21.14 6.25 -28.30
N VAL A 52 20.30 7.19 -27.82
CA VAL A 52 20.27 7.59 -26.40
C VAL A 52 19.88 6.43 -25.47
N ILE A 53 18.86 5.63 -25.84
CA ILE A 53 18.48 4.45 -25.08
C ILE A 53 19.65 3.47 -24.97
N LYS A 54 20.34 3.21 -26.08
CA LYS A 54 21.52 2.32 -26.12
C LYS A 54 22.67 2.83 -25.26
N ASP A 55 22.90 4.14 -25.24
CA ASP A 55 23.94 4.75 -24.38
C ASP A 55 23.57 4.60 -22.89
N ILE A 56 22.31 4.82 -22.52
CA ILE A 56 21.81 4.61 -21.18
C ILE A 56 21.94 3.13 -20.78
N GLU A 57 21.56 2.19 -21.64
CA GLU A 57 21.68 0.76 -21.38
C GLU A 57 23.12 0.31 -21.25
N THR A 58 24.04 0.93 -21.98
CA THR A 58 25.48 0.64 -21.88
C THR A 58 26.04 1.11 -20.52
N GLN A 59 25.55 2.25 -20.02
CA GLN A 59 26.02 2.85 -18.77
C GLN A 59 25.35 2.23 -17.54
N TRP A 60 24.06 1.91 -17.61
CA TRP A 60 23.22 1.53 -16.45
C TRP A 60 22.66 0.12 -16.53
N GLY A 61 22.88 -0.60 -17.61
CA GLY A 61 22.38 -1.95 -17.85
C GLY A 61 21.10 -1.98 -18.69
N LYS A 62 20.85 -3.15 -19.30
CA LYS A 62 19.64 -3.38 -20.10
C LYS A 62 18.37 -3.19 -19.25
N GLY A 63 17.38 -2.48 -19.80
CA GLY A 63 16.12 -2.20 -19.11
C GLY A 63 16.16 -1.00 -18.17
N ALA A 64 17.27 -0.23 -18.13
CA ALA A 64 17.35 1.02 -17.39
C ALA A 64 16.31 2.06 -17.90
N VAL A 65 15.97 2.00 -19.20
CA VAL A 65 14.90 2.76 -19.83
C VAL A 65 14.15 1.83 -20.78
N MET A 66 12.81 1.87 -20.73
CA MET A 66 11.96 1.07 -21.63
C MET A 66 10.69 1.86 -21.97
N PHE A 67 10.06 1.55 -23.09
CA PHE A 67 8.71 2.03 -23.34
C PHE A 67 7.74 1.25 -22.45
N MET A 68 6.81 1.96 -21.84
CA MET A 68 5.84 1.35 -20.92
C MET A 68 4.98 0.26 -21.60
N GLY A 69 4.68 0.43 -22.90
CA GLY A 69 3.95 -0.56 -23.70
C GLY A 69 4.74 -1.83 -24.01
N ASP A 70 6.08 -1.80 -23.92
CA ASP A 70 6.95 -2.97 -24.15
C ASP A 70 7.19 -3.74 -22.83
N SER A 71 6.80 -3.14 -21.69
CA SER A 71 6.83 -3.85 -20.41
C SER A 71 5.69 -4.88 -20.38
N PRO A 72 5.98 -6.16 -20.17
CA PRO A 72 4.92 -7.13 -19.99
C PRO A 72 4.04 -6.64 -18.82
N HIS A 73 2.73 -6.65 -19.01
CA HIS A 73 1.79 -6.47 -17.91
C HIS A 73 1.93 -7.68 -16.99
N GLU A 74 2.92 -7.64 -16.11
CA GLU A 74 3.10 -8.67 -15.10
C GLU A 74 1.86 -8.70 -14.23
N LYS A 75 1.22 -9.86 -14.18
CA LYS A 75 0.14 -10.11 -13.23
C LYS A 75 0.73 -9.93 -11.83
N VAL A 76 0.18 -9.00 -11.07
CA VAL A 76 0.62 -8.78 -9.69
C VAL A 76 0.20 -9.98 -8.86
N ASP A 77 1.17 -10.67 -8.25
CA ASP A 77 0.88 -11.71 -7.29
C ASP A 77 0.25 -11.12 -6.04
N THR A 78 -0.67 -11.87 -5.43
CA THR A 78 -1.44 -11.38 -4.28
C THR A 78 -1.58 -12.42 -3.20
N ILE A 79 -1.69 -11.94 -1.95
CA ILE A 79 -2.11 -12.70 -0.78
C ILE A 79 -3.54 -12.27 -0.47
N SER A 80 -4.46 -13.23 -0.29
CA SER A 80 -5.84 -12.93 0.06
C SER A 80 -5.92 -12.28 1.44
N SER A 81 -6.79 -11.30 1.56
CA SER A 81 -7.12 -10.68 2.86
C SER A 81 -8.01 -11.57 3.74
N GLY A 82 -8.52 -12.68 3.19
CA GLY A 82 -9.56 -13.51 3.82
C GLY A 82 -10.98 -12.98 3.60
N SER A 83 -11.14 -11.83 2.96
CA SER A 83 -12.43 -11.25 2.59
C SER A 83 -12.56 -11.15 1.08
N ILE A 84 -13.46 -11.94 0.48
CA ILE A 84 -13.71 -11.95 -0.96
C ILE A 84 -14.07 -10.54 -1.46
N ALA A 85 -14.91 -9.82 -0.72
CA ALA A 85 -15.35 -8.48 -1.10
C ALA A 85 -14.19 -7.46 -1.08
N LEU A 86 -13.25 -7.57 -0.13
CA LEU A 86 -12.07 -6.72 -0.08
C LEU A 86 -11.10 -7.07 -1.21
N ASP A 87 -10.86 -8.35 -1.44
CA ASP A 87 -9.97 -8.81 -2.50
C ASP A 87 -10.45 -8.36 -3.88
N GLU A 88 -11.77 -8.41 -4.14
CA GLU A 88 -12.39 -7.88 -5.35
C GLU A 88 -12.27 -6.36 -5.44
N ALA A 89 -12.53 -5.63 -4.35
CA ALA A 89 -12.43 -4.17 -4.30
C ALA A 89 -11.00 -3.65 -4.54
N LEU A 90 -9.97 -4.43 -4.19
CA LEU A 90 -8.57 -4.12 -4.48
C LEU A 90 -8.23 -4.19 -5.98
N GLY A 91 -9.08 -4.80 -6.80
CA GLY A 91 -8.95 -4.86 -8.26
C GLY A 91 -7.91 -5.83 -8.79
N VAL A 92 -6.98 -6.28 -7.95
CA VAL A 92 -5.92 -7.26 -8.30
C VAL A 92 -6.16 -8.63 -7.67
N GLY A 93 -7.24 -8.78 -6.88
CA GLY A 93 -7.64 -10.03 -6.27
C GLY A 93 -6.97 -10.35 -4.94
N GLY A 94 -6.50 -9.34 -4.22
CA GLY A 94 -5.88 -9.46 -2.89
C GLY A 94 -4.87 -8.36 -2.59
N LEU A 95 -4.12 -8.54 -1.51
CA LEU A 95 -3.05 -7.64 -1.09
C LEU A 95 -1.81 -7.85 -2.00
N PRO A 96 -1.30 -6.80 -2.65
CA PRO A 96 -0.25 -6.95 -3.66
C PRO A 96 1.11 -7.30 -3.04
N VAL A 97 1.74 -8.35 -3.56
CA VAL A 97 3.10 -8.78 -3.19
C VAL A 97 4.14 -7.80 -3.74
N GLY A 98 5.29 -7.70 -3.09
CA GLY A 98 6.34 -6.73 -3.45
C GLY A 98 5.98 -5.28 -3.11
N ARG A 99 5.04 -5.06 -2.20
CA ARG A 99 4.50 -3.75 -1.84
C ARG A 99 4.38 -3.56 -0.33
N ILE A 100 4.18 -2.30 0.07
CA ILE A 100 3.84 -1.91 1.42
C ILE A 100 2.34 -1.64 1.49
N VAL A 101 1.68 -2.21 2.49
CA VAL A 101 0.27 -1.99 2.81
C VAL A 101 0.17 -1.39 4.21
N GLU A 102 -0.61 -0.33 4.38
CA GLU A 102 -0.96 0.22 5.68
C GLU A 102 -2.42 -0.13 6.01
N ILE A 103 -2.63 -0.74 7.18
CA ILE A 103 -3.96 -1.02 7.72
C ILE A 103 -4.12 -0.19 8.98
N TYR A 104 -5.10 0.72 8.99
CA TYR A 104 -5.29 1.63 10.12
C TYR A 104 -6.77 1.73 10.51
N GLY A 105 -7.02 2.17 11.73
CA GLY A 105 -8.36 2.32 12.27
C GLY A 105 -8.37 2.42 13.78
N PRO A 106 -9.56 2.61 14.39
CA PRO A 106 -9.73 2.62 15.83
C PRO A 106 -9.28 1.32 16.49
N GLU A 107 -9.15 1.34 17.81
CA GLU A 107 -8.92 0.13 18.59
C GLU A 107 -10.07 -0.86 18.41
N ALA A 108 -9.74 -2.17 18.48
CA ALA A 108 -10.70 -3.26 18.33
C ALA A 108 -11.58 -3.21 17.05
N SER A 109 -11.05 -2.63 15.95
CA SER A 109 -11.73 -2.58 14.65
C SER A 109 -11.46 -3.80 13.75
N GLY A 110 -10.59 -4.73 14.16
CA GLY A 110 -10.26 -5.94 13.41
C GLY A 110 -8.98 -5.85 12.57
N LYS A 111 -8.09 -4.88 12.82
CA LYS A 111 -6.82 -4.73 12.08
C LYS A 111 -5.96 -5.99 12.16
N THR A 112 -5.66 -6.45 13.35
CA THR A 112 -4.87 -7.68 13.61
C THR A 112 -5.58 -8.91 13.06
N THR A 113 -6.91 -9.00 13.19
CA THR A 113 -7.70 -10.09 12.62
C THR A 113 -7.50 -10.22 11.11
N LEU A 114 -7.57 -9.10 10.39
CA LEU A 114 -7.37 -9.08 8.92
C LEU A 114 -5.96 -9.54 8.54
N THR A 115 -4.94 -9.13 9.29
CA THR A 115 -3.55 -9.54 9.01
C THR A 115 -3.31 -11.01 9.33
N LEU A 116 -3.94 -11.56 10.36
CA LEU A 116 -3.88 -13.00 10.68
C LEU A 116 -4.52 -13.86 9.57
N HIS A 117 -5.61 -13.41 8.96
CA HIS A 117 -6.16 -14.06 7.76
C HIS A 117 -5.20 -14.02 6.58
N ALA A 118 -4.51 -12.91 6.36
CA ALA A 118 -3.49 -12.81 5.31
C ALA A 118 -2.31 -13.77 5.58
N ILE A 119 -1.86 -13.90 6.84
CA ILE A 119 -0.84 -14.86 7.26
C ILE A 119 -1.30 -16.28 6.94
N ALA A 120 -2.52 -16.64 7.35
CA ALA A 120 -3.08 -17.98 7.11
C ALA A 120 -3.17 -18.30 5.62
N ASP A 121 -3.53 -17.32 4.76
CA ASP A 121 -3.54 -17.51 3.30
C ASP A 121 -2.13 -17.68 2.73
N CYS A 122 -1.18 -16.88 3.18
CA CYS A 122 0.23 -16.97 2.80
C CYS A 122 0.78 -18.37 3.11
N GLN A 123 0.62 -18.84 4.34
CA GLN A 123 1.09 -20.16 4.78
C GLN A 123 0.38 -21.30 4.03
N ARG A 124 -0.93 -21.18 3.76
CA ARG A 124 -1.70 -22.17 2.98
C ARG A 124 -1.18 -22.31 1.54
N LYS A 125 -0.62 -21.25 0.98
CA LYS A 125 0.03 -21.25 -0.33
C LYS A 125 1.49 -21.72 -0.29
N GLY A 126 1.99 -22.12 0.89
CA GLY A 126 3.38 -22.56 1.10
C GLY A 126 4.36 -21.42 1.33
N GLY A 127 3.88 -20.19 1.51
CA GLY A 127 4.71 -19.02 1.81
C GLY A 127 5.12 -18.93 3.28
N VAL A 128 6.20 -18.20 3.53
CA VAL A 128 6.75 -17.96 4.86
C VAL A 128 6.31 -16.59 5.36
N ALA A 129 5.73 -16.56 6.58
CA ALA A 129 5.25 -15.34 7.19
C ALA A 129 6.00 -15.02 8.51
N ALA A 130 6.17 -13.72 8.78
CA ALA A 130 6.68 -13.21 10.04
C ALA A 130 5.72 -12.18 10.65
N PHE A 131 5.64 -12.17 11.98
CA PHE A 131 4.87 -11.23 12.76
C PHE A 131 5.79 -10.49 13.73
N ILE A 132 5.88 -9.17 13.58
CA ILE A 132 6.65 -8.29 14.46
C ILE A 132 5.67 -7.72 15.48
N ASP A 133 5.63 -8.33 16.64
CA ASP A 133 4.72 -8.04 17.75
C ASP A 133 5.33 -6.96 18.68
N ALA A 134 5.28 -5.71 18.23
CA ALA A 134 5.79 -4.58 19.02
C ALA A 134 4.85 -4.16 20.16
N GLU A 135 3.58 -4.61 20.15
CA GLU A 135 2.63 -4.37 21.24
C GLU A 135 2.62 -5.50 22.27
N HIS A 136 3.30 -6.64 22.01
CA HIS A 136 3.31 -7.85 22.85
C HIS A 136 1.89 -8.39 23.14
N ALA A 137 1.03 -8.33 22.13
CA ALA A 137 -0.40 -8.61 22.28
C ALA A 137 -0.92 -9.75 21.39
N LEU A 138 -0.04 -10.46 20.67
CA LEU A 138 -0.41 -11.59 19.83
C LEU A 138 -0.93 -12.75 20.67
N ASP A 139 -2.20 -13.14 20.46
CA ASP A 139 -2.81 -14.32 21.05
C ASP A 139 -2.64 -15.53 20.11
N PRO A 140 -1.82 -16.53 20.49
CA PRO A 140 -1.58 -17.72 19.67
C PRO A 140 -2.84 -18.57 19.47
N ILE A 141 -3.74 -18.61 20.46
CA ILE A 141 -4.98 -19.39 20.38
C ILE A 141 -5.90 -18.75 19.36
N TYR A 142 -6.02 -17.41 19.41
CA TYR A 142 -6.82 -16.67 18.44
C TYR A 142 -6.25 -16.80 17.03
N ALA A 143 -4.93 -16.67 16.86
CA ALA A 143 -4.28 -16.85 15.56
C ALA A 143 -4.53 -18.24 14.97
N LYS A 144 -4.40 -19.31 15.79
CA LYS A 144 -4.69 -20.68 15.40
C LYS A 144 -6.16 -20.87 14.95
N ASN A 145 -7.10 -20.27 15.68
CA ASN A 145 -8.52 -20.34 15.34
C ASN A 145 -8.85 -19.67 14.01
N LEU A 146 -8.05 -18.68 13.59
CA LEU A 146 -8.15 -18.03 12.27
C LEU A 146 -7.43 -18.79 11.16
N GLY A 147 -6.79 -19.91 11.48
CA GLY A 147 -6.14 -20.79 10.51
C GLY A 147 -4.64 -20.54 10.33
N VAL A 148 -4.03 -19.76 11.21
CA VAL A 148 -2.57 -19.57 11.22
C VAL A 148 -1.89 -20.83 11.75
N ASP A 149 -0.90 -21.33 11.04
CA ASP A 149 0.05 -22.32 11.54
C ASP A 149 1.05 -21.60 12.47
N ILE A 150 0.81 -21.71 13.78
CA ILE A 150 1.63 -21.04 14.79
C ILE A 150 3.03 -21.65 14.92
N ASP A 151 3.21 -22.91 14.56
CA ASP A 151 4.50 -23.60 14.62
C ASP A 151 5.41 -23.18 13.43
N ALA A 152 4.81 -22.71 12.34
CA ALA A 152 5.51 -22.20 11.16
C ALA A 152 5.57 -20.66 11.09
N LEU A 153 4.99 -19.94 12.05
CA LEU A 153 5.01 -18.48 12.08
C LEU A 153 6.27 -17.95 12.79
N LEU A 154 7.06 -17.13 12.10
CA LEU A 154 8.16 -16.41 12.74
C LEU A 154 7.60 -15.24 13.55
N VAL A 155 7.91 -15.19 14.85
CA VAL A 155 7.48 -14.09 15.73
C VAL A 155 8.70 -13.39 16.29
N SER A 156 8.69 -12.06 16.27
CA SER A 156 9.72 -11.23 16.91
C SER A 156 9.06 -10.17 17.77
N GLN A 157 9.59 -9.97 18.98
CA GLN A 157 9.13 -8.97 19.95
C GLN A 157 10.28 -8.01 20.26
N PRO A 158 10.51 -7.02 19.41
CA PRO A 158 11.62 -6.08 19.55
C PRO A 158 11.36 -5.05 20.66
N ASP A 159 12.44 -4.67 21.36
CA ASP A 159 12.38 -3.67 22.44
C ASP A 159 12.35 -2.22 21.90
N THR A 160 12.88 -1.99 20.69
CA THR A 160 12.98 -0.65 20.09
C THR A 160 12.50 -0.64 18.65
N GLY A 161 12.07 0.55 18.17
CA GLY A 161 11.64 0.74 16.79
C GLY A 161 12.78 0.49 15.78
N GLU A 162 14.02 0.85 16.13
CA GLU A 162 15.20 0.58 15.30
C GLU A 162 15.41 -0.93 15.14
N GLN A 163 15.37 -1.69 16.24
CA GLN A 163 15.52 -3.15 16.22
C GLN A 163 14.43 -3.80 15.37
N ALA A 164 13.18 -3.39 15.55
CA ALA A 164 12.07 -3.88 14.75
C ALA A 164 12.32 -3.70 13.24
N LEU A 165 12.69 -2.48 12.84
CA LEU A 165 12.87 -2.11 11.44
C LEU A 165 14.11 -2.78 10.81
N GLU A 166 15.17 -3.02 11.59
CA GLU A 166 16.34 -3.77 11.14
C GLU A 166 16.04 -5.26 10.96
N ILE A 167 15.24 -5.87 11.85
CA ILE A 167 14.76 -7.24 11.71
C ILE A 167 13.93 -7.37 10.44
N ILE A 168 12.99 -6.46 10.19
CA ILE A 168 12.16 -6.43 8.98
C ILE A 168 13.05 -6.33 7.73
N ASP A 169 14.02 -5.40 7.73
CA ASP A 169 14.92 -5.22 6.59
C ASP A 169 15.74 -6.47 6.30
N THR A 170 16.24 -7.13 7.34
CA THR A 170 17.01 -8.37 7.22
C THR A 170 16.16 -9.52 6.67
N LEU A 171 14.95 -9.70 7.20
CA LEU A 171 14.02 -10.72 6.73
C LEU A 171 13.65 -10.50 5.25
N VAL A 172 13.28 -9.29 4.89
CA VAL A 172 12.91 -8.93 3.52
C VAL A 172 14.11 -9.07 2.56
N ALA A 173 15.29 -8.59 2.96
CA ALA A 173 16.50 -8.66 2.13
C ALA A 173 16.96 -10.09 1.87
N SER A 174 16.64 -11.04 2.74
CA SER A 174 16.97 -12.46 2.57
C SER A 174 16.30 -13.11 1.36
N GLY A 175 15.15 -12.57 0.91
CA GLY A 175 14.33 -13.16 -0.14
C GLY A 175 13.65 -14.49 0.27
N ALA A 176 13.69 -14.85 1.56
CA ALA A 176 13.12 -16.09 2.08
C ALA A 176 11.77 -15.87 2.80
N ILE A 177 11.25 -14.64 2.79
CA ILE A 177 10.00 -14.26 3.45
C ILE A 177 9.01 -13.70 2.42
N ASP A 178 7.77 -14.15 2.49
CA ASP A 178 6.70 -13.69 1.58
C ASP A 178 5.83 -12.63 2.21
N LEU A 179 5.63 -12.69 3.54
CA LEU A 179 4.78 -11.75 4.27
C LEU A 179 5.42 -11.36 5.60
N VAL A 180 5.49 -10.04 5.86
CA VAL A 180 5.83 -9.50 7.18
C VAL A 180 4.68 -8.62 7.66
N VAL A 181 4.18 -8.86 8.86
CA VAL A 181 3.19 -8.03 9.55
C VAL A 181 3.86 -7.32 10.72
N VAL A 182 3.60 -6.03 10.87
CA VAL A 182 4.12 -5.20 11.97
C VAL A 182 2.94 -4.67 12.77
N ASP A 183 2.80 -5.11 14.01
CA ASP A 183 1.73 -4.68 14.91
C ASP A 183 2.31 -4.05 16.19
N SER A 184 2.29 -2.77 16.37
CA SER A 184 1.86 -1.74 15.42
C SER A 184 2.92 -0.63 15.30
N VAL A 185 2.79 0.22 14.26
CA VAL A 185 3.66 1.42 14.11
C VAL A 185 3.66 2.29 15.36
N ALA A 186 2.53 2.37 16.07
CA ALA A 186 2.41 3.18 17.29
C ALA A 186 3.36 2.72 18.41
N ALA A 187 3.69 1.42 18.45
CA ALA A 187 4.58 0.82 19.44
C ALA A 187 6.07 0.85 19.03
N LEU A 188 6.40 1.27 17.81
CA LEU A 188 7.79 1.41 17.36
C LEU A 188 8.44 2.64 18.01
N THR A 189 8.79 2.51 19.29
CA THR A 189 9.41 3.58 20.06
C THR A 189 10.89 3.69 19.70
N PRO A 190 11.41 4.88 19.33
CA PRO A 190 12.82 5.10 19.09
C PRO A 190 13.64 4.81 20.35
N LYS A 191 14.83 4.21 20.18
CA LYS A 191 15.72 3.91 21.31
C LYS A 191 16.06 5.14 22.15
N ALA A 192 16.30 6.28 21.52
CA ALA A 192 16.59 7.53 22.22
C ALA A 192 15.43 8.02 23.10
N GLU A 193 14.20 7.63 22.79
CA GLU A 193 13.01 7.93 23.62
C GLU A 193 12.94 6.97 24.82
N ILE A 194 13.36 5.71 24.64
CA ILE A 194 13.39 4.70 25.70
C ILE A 194 14.51 5.01 26.71
N ASP A 195 15.68 5.43 26.21
CA ASP A 195 16.86 5.78 27.03
C ASP A 195 16.74 7.14 27.73
N GLY A 196 15.75 7.98 27.34
CA GLY A 196 15.50 9.31 27.90
C GLY A 196 14.78 9.26 29.24
N GLU A 197 14.75 10.42 29.94
CA GLU A 197 14.01 10.55 31.19
C GLU A 197 12.51 10.77 30.95
N MET A 198 11.69 10.38 31.93
CA MET A 198 10.24 10.63 31.89
C MET A 198 9.97 12.14 31.83
N GLY A 199 9.36 12.60 30.74
CA GLY A 199 9.05 14.01 30.49
C GLY A 199 9.92 14.68 29.44
N ASP A 200 10.95 14.02 28.95
CA ASP A 200 11.76 14.50 27.84
C ASP A 200 10.93 14.64 26.55
N MET A 201 11.20 15.73 25.82
CA MET A 201 10.49 16.01 24.58
C MET A 201 11.20 15.38 23.38
N HIS A 202 10.68 14.25 22.88
CA HIS A 202 11.21 13.51 21.74
C HIS A 202 10.42 13.76 20.44
N ILE A 203 10.15 15.04 20.14
CA ILE A 203 9.30 15.43 19.02
C ILE A 203 9.86 14.94 17.69
N GLY A 204 9.07 14.14 16.96
CA GLY A 204 9.34 13.74 15.58
C GLY A 204 10.39 12.64 15.39
N LEU A 205 10.94 12.05 16.46
CA LEU A 205 11.93 10.96 16.34
C LEU A 205 11.34 9.75 15.62
N GLN A 206 10.15 9.29 16.02
CA GLN A 206 9.47 8.18 15.37
C GLN A 206 9.20 8.46 13.87
N ALA A 207 8.79 9.69 13.52
CA ALA A 207 8.55 10.04 12.12
C ALA A 207 9.85 10.05 11.28
N ARG A 208 10.97 10.44 11.87
CA ARG A 208 12.30 10.37 11.21
C ARG A 208 12.73 8.92 11.02
N LEU A 209 12.60 8.10 12.05
CA LEU A 209 12.90 6.67 12.02
C LEU A 209 12.10 5.97 10.91
N MET A 210 10.79 6.15 10.88
CA MET A 210 9.93 5.60 9.84
C MET A 210 10.30 6.09 8.44
N SER A 211 10.60 7.37 8.28
CA SER A 211 11.00 7.93 6.98
C SER A 211 12.33 7.36 6.48
N GLN A 212 13.28 7.13 7.36
CA GLN A 212 14.56 6.51 7.03
C GLN A 212 14.40 5.03 6.67
N ALA A 213 13.68 4.29 7.50
CA ALA A 213 13.46 2.86 7.30
C ALA A 213 12.70 2.57 6.00
N LEU A 214 11.59 3.28 5.73
CA LEU A 214 10.78 3.05 4.54
C LEU A 214 11.55 3.33 3.24
N ARG A 215 12.46 4.32 3.22
CA ARG A 215 13.35 4.55 2.07
C ARG A 215 14.23 3.35 1.77
N LYS A 216 14.76 2.69 2.81
CA LYS A 216 15.60 1.50 2.69
C LYS A 216 14.78 0.27 2.32
N LEU A 217 13.69 0.03 3.05
CA LEU A 217 12.82 -1.13 2.90
C LEU A 217 12.17 -1.21 1.51
N THR A 218 11.72 -0.09 0.93
CA THR A 218 11.01 -0.09 -0.36
C THR A 218 11.82 -0.75 -1.46
N GLY A 219 13.13 -0.49 -1.52
CA GLY A 219 14.01 -1.13 -2.51
C GLY A 219 14.16 -2.63 -2.30
N ASN A 220 14.28 -3.07 -1.04
CA ASN A 220 14.42 -4.48 -0.67
C ASN A 220 13.10 -5.22 -0.92
N ILE A 221 11.96 -4.67 -0.51
CA ILE A 221 10.62 -5.22 -0.70
C ILE A 221 10.34 -5.50 -2.19
N LYS A 222 10.67 -4.53 -3.07
CA LYS A 222 10.46 -4.71 -4.51
C LYS A 222 11.33 -5.83 -5.09
N ARG A 223 12.57 -5.98 -4.60
CA ARG A 223 13.50 -7.02 -5.10
C ARG A 223 13.18 -8.42 -4.59
N SER A 224 12.78 -8.54 -3.32
CA SER A 224 12.45 -9.81 -2.69
C SER A 224 11.04 -10.30 -3.01
N ASN A 225 10.21 -9.44 -3.57
CA ASN A 225 8.78 -9.71 -3.80
C ASN A 225 8.00 -10.01 -2.51
N ALA A 226 8.45 -9.51 -1.35
CA ALA A 226 7.74 -9.68 -0.09
C ALA A 226 6.61 -8.66 0.07
N LEU A 227 5.51 -9.05 0.71
CA LEU A 227 4.48 -8.13 1.18
C LEU A 227 4.80 -7.68 2.61
N VAL A 228 4.82 -6.37 2.88
CA VAL A 228 4.95 -5.84 4.23
C VAL A 228 3.70 -5.06 4.62
N ILE A 229 3.04 -5.50 5.69
CA ILE A 229 1.83 -4.88 6.21
C ILE A 229 2.19 -4.15 7.52
N PHE A 230 1.94 -2.85 7.56
CA PHE A 230 2.03 -2.04 8.77
C PHE A 230 0.64 -1.80 9.34
N ILE A 231 0.38 -2.30 10.54
CA ILE A 231 -0.80 -1.94 11.32
C ILE A 231 -0.53 -0.59 11.99
N ASN A 232 -1.50 0.33 11.92
CA ASN A 232 -1.36 1.66 12.48
C ASN A 232 -2.60 2.07 13.28
N GLN A 233 -2.38 2.94 14.26
CA GLN A 233 -3.42 3.48 15.10
C GLN A 233 -3.79 4.89 14.67
N LEU A 234 -5.05 5.26 14.87
CA LEU A 234 -5.53 6.61 14.69
C LEU A 234 -5.23 7.48 15.92
N ARG A 235 -4.86 8.72 15.66
CA ARG A 235 -4.69 9.78 16.65
C ARG A 235 -5.46 11.02 16.19
N MET A 236 -5.83 11.87 17.13
CA MET A 236 -6.53 13.12 16.85
C MET A 236 -5.54 14.28 16.90
N LYS A 237 -5.46 15.06 15.84
CA LYS A 237 -4.71 16.32 15.84
C LYS A 237 -5.45 17.38 16.60
N ILE A 238 -4.77 18.02 17.55
CA ILE A 238 -5.31 19.14 18.32
C ILE A 238 -5.31 20.40 17.43
N GLY A 239 -6.36 21.22 17.53
CA GLY A 239 -6.44 22.53 16.85
C GLY A 239 -6.87 22.50 15.38
N VAL A 240 -7.35 21.36 14.86
CA VAL A 240 -7.93 21.30 13.50
C VAL A 240 -9.35 21.84 13.55
N MET A 241 -9.58 23.03 12.99
CA MET A 241 -10.92 23.67 12.93
C MET A 241 -11.72 23.21 11.69
N PHE A 242 -11.06 22.78 10.61
CA PHE A 242 -11.71 22.34 9.37
C PHE A 242 -11.07 21.05 8.85
N GLY A 243 -11.89 20.16 8.28
CA GLY A 243 -11.46 18.84 7.78
C GLY A 243 -11.40 17.78 8.87
N SER A 244 -10.89 16.58 8.54
CA SER A 244 -10.75 15.48 9.51
C SER A 244 -9.52 15.72 10.41
N PRO A 245 -9.70 15.70 11.73
CA PRO A 245 -8.58 15.76 12.67
C PRO A 245 -7.80 14.45 12.78
N GLU A 246 -8.32 13.36 12.20
CA GLU A 246 -7.71 12.04 12.30
C GLU A 246 -6.36 11.96 11.57
N THR A 247 -5.40 11.34 12.19
CA THR A 247 -4.08 11.05 11.60
C THR A 247 -3.56 9.73 12.13
N THR A 248 -2.66 9.10 11.37
CA THR A 248 -1.94 7.90 11.80
C THR A 248 -0.64 8.27 12.50
N THR A 249 -0.10 7.36 13.34
CA THR A 249 1.19 7.51 14.02
C THR A 249 2.38 7.32 13.05
N GLY A 250 3.60 7.64 13.47
CA GLY A 250 4.80 7.47 12.64
C GLY A 250 4.99 8.53 11.55
N GLY A 251 4.26 9.64 11.60
CA GLY A 251 4.36 10.75 10.65
C GLY A 251 3.65 10.48 9.32
N ASN A 252 4.16 11.09 8.24
CA ASN A 252 3.51 10.99 6.92
C ASN A 252 4.17 9.95 5.99
N ALA A 253 5.27 9.32 6.38
CA ALA A 253 6.05 8.49 5.48
C ALA A 253 5.23 7.31 4.92
N LEU A 254 4.51 6.56 5.76
CA LEU A 254 3.67 5.46 5.31
C LEU A 254 2.62 5.88 4.28
N LYS A 255 2.06 7.08 4.39
CA LYS A 255 1.08 7.60 3.42
C LYS A 255 1.63 7.71 1.99
N PHE A 256 2.94 7.92 1.86
CA PHE A 256 3.60 8.04 0.56
C PHE A 256 4.18 6.71 0.06
N TYR A 257 4.63 5.84 0.99
CA TYR A 257 5.27 4.59 0.63
C TYR A 257 4.29 3.42 0.47
N SER A 258 3.12 3.49 1.11
CA SER A 258 2.10 2.44 0.98
C SER A 258 1.42 2.49 -0.38
N THR A 259 1.38 1.35 -1.06
CA THR A 259 0.62 1.16 -2.31
C THR A 259 -0.88 1.06 -2.03
N VAL A 260 -1.23 0.42 -0.91
CA VAL A 260 -2.61 0.24 -0.44
C VAL A 260 -2.73 0.76 0.98
N ARG A 261 -3.80 1.48 1.27
CA ARG A 261 -4.15 1.95 2.61
C ARG A 261 -5.59 1.55 2.91
N LEU A 262 -5.78 0.76 3.97
CA LEU A 262 -7.08 0.25 4.40
C LEU A 262 -7.50 0.92 5.70
N ASP A 263 -8.62 1.62 5.68
CA ASP A 263 -9.28 2.18 6.87
C ASP A 263 -10.34 1.21 7.36
N ILE A 264 -10.08 0.56 8.50
CA ILE A 264 -11.00 -0.43 9.09
C ILE A 264 -11.80 0.22 10.20
N ARG A 265 -13.13 0.19 10.05
CA ARG A 265 -14.07 0.76 11.00
C ARG A 265 -15.16 -0.23 11.37
N ALA A 266 -15.35 -0.49 12.67
CA ALA A 266 -16.51 -1.22 13.15
C ALA A 266 -17.76 -0.33 12.99
N ARG A 267 -18.76 -0.82 12.26
CA ARG A 267 -20.03 -0.09 12.02
C ARG A 267 -21.11 -0.49 13.00
N LYS A 268 -21.16 -1.76 13.38
CA LYS A 268 -22.25 -2.32 14.17
C LYS A 268 -21.74 -3.31 15.20
N VAL A 269 -22.32 -3.28 16.36
CA VAL A 269 -22.12 -4.30 17.39
C VAL A 269 -23.08 -5.45 17.12
N ILE A 270 -22.58 -6.67 17.08
CA ILE A 270 -23.38 -7.88 16.93
C ILE A 270 -23.62 -8.43 18.33
N THR A 271 -24.91 -8.59 18.70
CA THR A 271 -25.30 -9.10 20.02
C THR A 271 -26.11 -10.40 19.90
N ARG A 272 -25.96 -11.25 20.89
CA ARG A 272 -26.85 -12.40 21.12
C ARG A 272 -27.54 -12.19 22.46
N GLY A 273 -28.80 -11.71 22.45
CA GLY A 273 -29.45 -11.16 23.63
C GLY A 273 -28.70 -9.91 24.11
N ASP A 274 -28.33 -9.88 25.38
CA ASP A 274 -27.59 -8.76 25.99
C ASP A 274 -26.05 -8.91 25.88
N GLU A 275 -25.57 -10.01 25.33
CA GLU A 275 -24.15 -10.29 25.19
C GLU A 275 -23.60 -9.81 23.84
N VAL A 276 -22.49 -9.05 23.87
CA VAL A 276 -21.76 -8.64 22.67
C VAL A 276 -20.92 -9.81 22.18
N VAL A 277 -21.25 -10.34 20.99
CA VAL A 277 -20.54 -11.48 20.38
C VAL A 277 -19.60 -11.08 19.24
N GLY A 278 -19.67 -9.83 18.77
CA GLY A 278 -18.78 -9.36 17.71
C GLY A 278 -19.06 -7.91 17.27
N LYS A 279 -18.31 -7.49 16.27
CA LYS A 279 -18.44 -6.20 15.58
C LYS A 279 -18.40 -6.43 14.07
N GLU A 280 -19.27 -5.71 13.35
CA GLU A 280 -19.31 -5.66 11.88
C GLU A 280 -18.58 -4.41 11.35
#